data_fc5c7aa5d594b6ac9bcde051c09448b9
#
_entry.id   fc5c7aa5d594b6ac9bcde051c09448b9
#
_cell.length_a   1.000
_cell.length_b   1.000
_cell.length_c   1.000
_cell.angle_alpha   90.00
_cell.angle_beta   90.00
_cell.angle_gamma   90.00
#
_symmetry.space_group_name_H-M   'P 1'
#
loop_
_entity.id
_entity.type
_entity.pdbx_description
1 polymer ?
#
loop_
_entity_poly.entity_id
_entity_poly.type
_entity_poly.pdbx_seq_one_letter_code
_entity_poly.pdbx_strand_id
1 'polypeptide(L)'
;LIWCGWPKRRIETETQCIYIARMENPWTLSSDRVMIAEPEYEWERQWISPDGSKTAYPIHVNESPQFFESKNKDKVLIYYCASGSWTPYYCIGLLTADAGSDLTNAASWKKQDTPVFEQQPEDSVFGPGSPSFVPTPDEKEWYMLYHARKIPNDAPGATDSRSPRLQKISWDANGMPVLGKPCKEGTQIK
;
A
#
# COMPACT_ATOMS: atom_id res chain seq x y z
N LEU A 1 13.37 10.65 0.68
CA LEU A 1 12.55 10.00 1.71
C LEU A 1 11.08 10.05 1.30
N ILE A 2 10.40 8.91 1.50
CA ILE A 2 8.95 8.78 1.31
C ILE A 2 8.38 8.26 2.63
N TRP A 3 7.28 8.84 3.08
CA TRP A 3 6.63 8.42 4.34
C TRP A 3 5.15 8.80 4.36
N CYS A 4 4.40 8.24 5.30
CA CYS A 4 3.04 8.67 5.57
C CYS A 4 2.98 9.62 6.78
N GLY A 5 2.06 10.55 6.76
CA GLY A 5 1.88 11.55 7.81
C GLY A 5 0.59 12.33 7.67
N TRP A 6 0.39 13.32 8.52
CA TRP A 6 -0.80 14.16 8.54
C TRP A 6 -0.49 15.57 8.02
N PRO A 7 -1.44 16.23 7.31
CA PRO A 7 -1.29 17.62 6.88
C PRO A 7 -1.05 18.57 8.07
N LYS A 8 -1.74 18.29 9.19
CA LYS A 8 -1.64 19.00 10.45
C LYS A 8 -1.36 18.04 11.59
N ARG A 9 -1.40 18.50 12.84
CA ARG A 9 -1.37 17.60 14.00
C ARG A 9 -2.56 16.65 13.91
N ARG A 10 -2.35 15.38 14.24
CA ARG A 10 -3.39 14.35 14.15
C ARG A 10 -4.69 14.68 14.88
N ILE A 11 -4.63 15.42 15.98
CA ILE A 11 -5.82 15.89 16.71
C ILE A 11 -6.70 16.86 15.92
N GLU A 12 -6.16 17.42 14.82
CA GLU A 12 -6.85 18.38 13.95
C GLU A 12 -7.34 17.75 12.64
N THR A 13 -6.88 16.54 12.32
CA THR A 13 -7.24 15.82 11.10
C THR A 13 -7.09 14.31 11.28
N GLU A 14 -8.04 13.59 10.74
CA GLU A 14 -8.05 12.12 10.71
C GLU A 14 -7.56 11.58 9.36
N THR A 15 -7.06 12.44 8.47
CA THR A 15 -6.58 12.07 7.15
C THR A 15 -5.08 11.88 7.14
N GLN A 16 -4.61 10.68 6.81
CA GLN A 16 -3.20 10.33 6.65
C GLN A 16 -2.83 10.28 5.17
N CYS A 17 -1.73 10.95 4.81
CA CYS A 17 -1.32 11.20 3.43
C CYS A 17 0.10 10.68 3.18
N ILE A 18 0.49 10.56 1.92
CA ILE A 18 1.86 10.21 1.53
C ILE A 18 2.65 11.47 1.17
N TYR A 19 3.84 11.57 1.72
CA TYR A 19 4.77 12.66 1.49
C TYR A 19 6.10 12.20 0.92
N ILE A 20 6.75 13.08 0.19
CA ILE A 20 8.12 12.92 -0.31
C ILE A 20 8.94 14.17 0.02
N ALA A 21 10.23 14.00 0.28
CA ALA A 21 11.21 15.08 0.38
C ALA A 21 12.58 14.62 -0.11
N ARG A 22 13.39 15.59 -0.55
CA ARG A 22 14.80 15.35 -0.88
C ARG A 22 15.61 15.18 0.40
N MET A 23 16.66 14.40 0.31
CA MET A 23 17.62 14.21 1.40
C MET A 23 19.01 14.59 0.91
N GLU A 24 19.75 15.26 1.77
CA GLU A 24 21.18 15.54 1.58
C GLU A 24 22.02 14.31 1.94
N ASN A 25 21.59 13.61 2.98
CA ASN A 25 22.19 12.39 3.49
C ASN A 25 21.10 11.55 4.22
N PRO A 26 21.35 10.32 4.70
CA PRO A 26 20.31 9.45 5.27
C PRO A 26 19.55 10.00 6.48
N TRP A 27 19.99 11.09 7.08
CA TRP A 27 19.36 11.68 8.29
C TRP A 27 19.03 13.17 8.17
N THR A 28 19.25 13.80 7.00
CA THR A 28 19.00 15.25 6.81
C THR A 28 18.12 15.49 5.59
N LEU A 29 16.96 16.09 5.80
CA LEU A 29 16.13 16.57 4.69
C LEU A 29 16.75 17.83 4.08
N SER A 30 16.75 17.94 2.75
CA SER A 30 17.24 19.09 1.99
C SER A 30 16.12 19.83 1.22
N SER A 31 14.87 19.46 1.44
CA SER A 31 13.70 20.16 0.93
C SER A 31 12.54 20.11 1.92
N ASP A 32 11.56 21.00 1.72
CA ASP A 32 10.26 20.83 2.34
C ASP A 32 9.60 19.54 1.86
N ARG A 33 8.66 19.03 2.67
CA ARG A 33 7.83 17.88 2.28
C ARG A 33 6.79 18.29 1.23
N VAL A 34 6.60 17.43 0.27
CA VAL A 34 5.54 17.55 -0.74
C VAL A 34 4.54 16.41 -0.52
N MET A 35 3.27 16.73 -0.41
CA MET A 35 2.20 15.74 -0.37
C MET A 35 1.96 15.23 -1.80
N ILE A 36 2.12 13.93 -2.03
CA ILE A 36 1.98 13.29 -3.33
C ILE A 36 0.73 12.41 -3.43
N ALA A 37 0.09 12.08 -2.31
CA ALA A 37 -1.22 11.45 -2.27
C ALA A 37 -1.95 11.73 -0.96
N GLU A 38 -3.26 11.89 -1.06
CA GLU A 38 -4.21 11.91 0.04
C GLU A 38 -5.38 10.95 -0.27
N PRO A 39 -6.13 10.45 0.71
CA PRO A 39 -7.31 9.62 0.44
C PRO A 39 -8.35 10.40 -0.37
N GLU A 40 -8.57 9.99 -1.61
CA GLU A 40 -9.37 10.66 -2.63
C GLU A 40 -10.59 9.83 -3.02
N TYR A 41 -10.36 8.51 -3.20
CA TYR A 41 -11.37 7.57 -3.61
C TYR A 41 -12.10 6.95 -2.43
N GLU A 42 -13.32 6.46 -2.64
CA GLU A 42 -14.12 5.82 -1.60
C GLU A 42 -13.41 4.57 -1.02
N TRP A 43 -12.76 3.79 -1.85
CA TRP A 43 -12.01 2.61 -1.42
C TRP A 43 -10.81 2.94 -0.50
N GLU A 44 -10.36 4.18 -0.44
CA GLU A 44 -9.31 4.66 0.47
C GLU A 44 -9.87 5.13 1.83
N ARG A 45 -11.19 5.13 1.99
CA ARG A 45 -11.90 5.76 3.13
C ARG A 45 -12.74 4.80 3.94
N GLN A 46 -12.53 3.49 3.76
CA GLN A 46 -13.31 2.47 4.45
C GLN A 46 -12.82 2.32 5.90
N TRP A 47 -13.72 2.50 6.86
CA TRP A 47 -13.43 2.44 8.29
C TRP A 47 -14.52 1.73 9.11
N ILE A 48 -15.56 1.26 8.45
CA ILE A 48 -16.66 0.51 9.03
C ILE A 48 -16.36 -0.97 8.90
N SER A 49 -16.52 -1.71 9.99
CA SER A 49 -16.42 -3.17 9.98
C SER A 49 -17.59 -3.81 9.22
N PRO A 50 -17.45 -5.07 8.70
CA PRO A 50 -18.52 -5.74 7.95
C PRO A 50 -19.83 -5.93 8.72
N ASP A 51 -19.78 -5.96 10.06
CA ASP A 51 -20.95 -6.01 10.93
C ASP A 51 -21.67 -4.65 11.07
N GLY A 52 -21.18 -3.61 10.37
CA GLY A 52 -21.71 -2.25 10.42
C GLY A 52 -21.24 -1.45 11.65
N SER A 53 -20.43 -2.01 12.53
CA SER A 53 -19.85 -1.27 13.66
C SER A 53 -18.83 -0.26 13.17
N LYS A 54 -18.85 0.93 13.73
CA LYS A 54 -17.83 1.95 13.48
C LYS A 54 -16.68 1.77 14.45
N THR A 55 -15.46 1.91 13.96
CA THR A 55 -14.31 2.10 14.82
C THR A 55 -14.31 3.51 15.40
N ALA A 56 -13.37 3.83 16.30
CA ALA A 56 -13.41 5.07 17.09
C ALA A 56 -13.53 6.36 16.26
N TYR A 57 -12.96 6.41 15.05
CA TYR A 57 -12.93 7.60 14.21
C TYR A 57 -13.06 7.25 12.73
N PRO A 58 -13.65 8.13 11.90
CA PRO A 58 -13.67 8.00 10.43
C PRO A 58 -12.28 8.35 9.86
N ILE A 59 -11.31 7.48 10.06
CA ILE A 59 -9.94 7.69 9.60
C ILE A 59 -9.84 7.36 8.13
N HIS A 60 -9.39 8.34 7.33
CA HIS A 60 -9.06 8.17 5.93
C HIS A 60 -7.55 7.96 5.81
N VAL A 61 -7.11 6.89 5.17
CA VAL A 61 -5.72 6.45 5.26
C VAL A 61 -5.10 6.21 3.90
N ASN A 62 -3.94 6.87 3.68
CA ASN A 62 -2.89 6.43 2.79
C ASN A 62 -1.62 6.25 3.64
N GLU A 63 -1.12 5.02 3.79
CA GLU A 63 0.01 4.72 4.66
C GLU A 63 0.95 3.66 4.10
N SER A 64 2.03 3.36 4.84
CA SER A 64 2.99 2.30 4.51
C SER A 64 3.53 2.38 3.07
N PRO A 65 3.98 3.54 2.58
CA PRO A 65 4.49 3.66 1.22
C PRO A 65 5.72 2.80 1.01
N GLN A 66 5.72 2.05 -0.09
CA GLN A 66 6.80 1.17 -0.49
C GLN A 66 7.25 1.53 -1.91
N PHE A 67 8.52 1.89 -2.04
CA PHE A 67 9.15 2.17 -3.34
C PHE A 67 9.34 0.89 -4.14
N PHE A 68 9.11 0.97 -5.44
CA PHE A 68 9.46 -0.04 -6.41
C PHE A 68 9.73 0.61 -7.77
N GLU A 69 10.22 -0.16 -8.74
CA GLU A 69 10.45 0.30 -10.10
C GLU A 69 9.81 -0.64 -11.12
N SER A 70 9.46 -0.12 -12.30
CA SER A 70 9.15 -0.96 -13.45
C SER A 70 10.37 -1.78 -13.84
N LYS A 71 10.15 -2.90 -14.52
CA LYS A 71 11.23 -3.79 -14.99
C LYS A 71 12.22 -3.05 -15.89
N ASN A 72 11.72 -2.10 -16.67
CA ASN A 72 12.50 -1.29 -17.61
C ASN A 72 13.15 -0.07 -16.93
N LYS A 73 12.86 0.19 -15.65
CA LYS A 73 13.31 1.35 -14.88
C LYS A 73 12.91 2.70 -15.47
N ASP A 74 11.86 2.73 -16.29
CA ASP A 74 11.30 3.93 -16.88
C ASP A 74 10.20 4.56 -16.03
N LYS A 75 9.67 3.80 -15.03
CA LYS A 75 8.68 4.26 -14.05
C LYS A 75 9.15 4.05 -12.62
N VAL A 76 8.87 5.04 -11.80
CA VAL A 76 8.93 4.95 -10.34
C VAL A 76 7.53 4.65 -9.82
N LEU A 77 7.44 3.68 -8.92
CA LEU A 77 6.22 3.15 -8.36
C LEU A 77 6.24 3.33 -6.84
N ILE A 78 5.12 3.80 -6.27
CA ILE A 78 4.91 3.77 -4.83
C ILE A 78 3.63 2.98 -4.58
N TYR A 79 3.80 1.79 -4.02
CA TYR A 79 2.69 1.04 -3.44
C TYR A 79 2.40 1.59 -2.06
N TYR A 80 1.14 1.82 -1.74
CA TYR A 80 0.72 2.31 -0.44
C TYR A 80 -0.52 1.56 0.04
N CYS A 81 -0.75 1.56 1.33
CA CYS A 81 -1.94 0.97 1.90
C CYS A 81 -3.02 2.01 2.10
N ALA A 82 -4.25 1.62 1.92
CA ALA A 82 -5.41 2.48 2.07
C ALA A 82 -6.52 1.81 2.87
N SER A 83 -7.43 2.63 3.39
CA SER A 83 -8.50 2.25 4.31
C SER A 83 -8.01 1.89 5.71
N GLY A 84 -8.93 1.58 6.64
CA GLY A 84 -8.57 1.20 8.01
C GLY A 84 -7.94 -0.18 8.08
N SER A 85 -6.75 -0.29 8.62
CA SER A 85 -6.02 -1.57 8.75
C SER A 85 -6.71 -2.59 9.66
N TRP A 86 -7.70 -2.15 10.42
CA TRP A 86 -8.58 -2.98 11.28
C TRP A 86 -9.81 -3.54 10.54
N THR A 87 -9.99 -3.16 9.27
CA THR A 87 -11.12 -3.60 8.44
C THR A 87 -10.67 -4.62 7.39
N PRO A 88 -11.58 -5.40 6.80
CA PRO A 88 -11.25 -6.26 5.67
C PRO A 88 -10.96 -5.48 4.38
N TYR A 89 -11.28 -4.20 4.36
CA TYR A 89 -11.11 -3.30 3.20
C TYR A 89 -9.72 -2.70 3.09
N TYR A 90 -8.83 -2.94 4.06
CA TYR A 90 -7.42 -2.58 3.90
C TYR A 90 -6.89 -3.19 2.61
N CYS A 91 -6.23 -2.38 1.78
CA CYS A 91 -5.85 -2.75 0.43
C CYS A 91 -4.60 -1.99 -0.01
N ILE A 92 -4.08 -2.31 -1.18
CA ILE A 92 -2.90 -1.67 -1.75
C ILE A 92 -3.30 -0.83 -2.94
N GLY A 93 -2.93 0.45 -2.92
CA GLY A 93 -2.99 1.39 -4.03
C GLY A 93 -1.64 1.58 -4.70
N LEU A 94 -1.63 2.30 -5.82
CA LEU A 94 -0.43 2.56 -6.62
C LEU A 94 -0.37 4.01 -7.08
N LEU A 95 0.78 4.64 -6.85
CA LEU A 95 1.21 5.87 -7.50
C LEU A 95 2.30 5.55 -8.51
N THR A 96 2.25 6.19 -9.66
CA THR A 96 3.27 6.05 -10.72
C THR A 96 3.79 7.42 -11.14
N ALA A 97 5.09 7.48 -11.44
CA ALA A 97 5.72 8.66 -12.07
C ALA A 97 6.75 8.19 -13.11
N ASP A 98 7.04 9.04 -14.10
CA ASP A 98 8.15 8.79 -15.01
C ASP A 98 9.48 8.93 -14.27
N ALA A 99 10.43 8.00 -14.48
CA ALA A 99 11.70 7.97 -13.76
C ALA A 99 12.55 9.24 -13.97
N GLY A 100 12.40 9.90 -15.13
CA GLY A 100 13.07 11.16 -15.45
C GLY A 100 12.35 12.43 -14.96
N SER A 101 11.19 12.31 -14.29
CA SER A 101 10.42 13.47 -13.81
C SER A 101 10.95 13.97 -12.46
N ASP A 102 10.55 15.20 -12.11
CA ASP A 102 10.79 15.69 -10.74
C ASP A 102 9.82 15.02 -9.76
N LEU A 103 10.30 14.02 -9.02
CA LEU A 103 9.51 13.27 -8.06
C LEU A 103 9.07 14.12 -6.85
N THR A 104 9.66 15.30 -6.63
CA THR A 104 9.22 16.27 -5.62
C THR A 104 8.16 17.24 -6.14
N ASN A 105 7.69 17.05 -7.36
CA ASN A 105 6.52 17.74 -7.91
C ASN A 105 5.30 16.80 -7.81
N ALA A 106 4.27 17.19 -7.06
CA ALA A 106 3.05 16.39 -6.91
C ALA A 106 2.39 16.04 -8.26
N ALA A 107 2.46 16.94 -9.25
CA ALA A 107 1.89 16.72 -10.58
C ALA A 107 2.60 15.64 -11.42
N SER A 108 3.80 15.20 -11.01
CA SER A 108 4.51 14.07 -11.65
C SER A 108 3.86 12.72 -11.32
N TRP A 109 3.07 12.65 -10.25
CA TRP A 109 2.48 11.41 -9.77
C TRP A 109 1.07 11.21 -10.31
N LYS A 110 0.81 10.00 -10.77
CA LYS A 110 -0.52 9.54 -11.17
C LYS A 110 -0.98 8.47 -10.20
N LYS A 111 -2.12 8.70 -9.57
CA LYS A 111 -2.76 7.73 -8.69
C LYS A 111 -3.66 6.79 -9.51
N GLN A 112 -3.59 5.50 -9.23
CA GLN A 112 -4.53 4.50 -9.73
C GLN A 112 -5.90 4.74 -9.08
N ASP A 113 -6.98 4.70 -9.86
CA ASP A 113 -8.35 4.96 -9.40
C ASP A 113 -9.01 3.76 -8.70
N THR A 114 -8.40 2.58 -8.82
CA THR A 114 -8.82 1.33 -8.16
C THR A 114 -7.67 0.72 -7.39
N PRO A 115 -7.93 -0.07 -6.34
CA PRO A 115 -6.86 -0.79 -5.65
C PRO A 115 -6.20 -1.80 -6.60
N VAL A 116 -4.89 -1.97 -6.46
CA VAL A 116 -4.11 -2.96 -7.24
C VAL A 116 -4.02 -4.32 -6.54
N PHE A 117 -4.39 -4.38 -5.27
CA PHE A 117 -4.40 -5.61 -4.48
C PHE A 117 -5.35 -5.44 -3.28
N GLU A 118 -6.40 -6.25 -3.23
CA GLU A 118 -7.47 -6.13 -2.25
C GLU A 118 -7.92 -7.50 -1.75
N GLN A 119 -8.91 -7.53 -0.87
CA GLN A 119 -9.41 -8.77 -0.29
C GLN A 119 -9.90 -9.77 -1.36
N GLN A 120 -9.81 -11.05 -1.02
CA GLN A 120 -10.30 -12.18 -1.81
C GLN A 120 -11.14 -13.08 -0.89
N PRO A 121 -12.42 -12.73 -0.62
CA PRO A 121 -13.25 -13.43 0.35
C PRO A 121 -13.44 -14.92 0.07
N GLU A 122 -13.54 -15.31 -1.20
CA GLU A 122 -13.66 -16.71 -1.64
C GLU A 122 -12.44 -17.57 -1.25
N ASP A 123 -11.29 -16.96 -1.07
CA ASP A 123 -10.04 -17.61 -0.61
C ASP A 123 -9.75 -17.36 0.87
N SER A 124 -10.68 -16.74 1.59
CA SER A 124 -10.51 -16.34 3.00
C SER A 124 -9.29 -15.43 3.18
N VAL A 125 -9.17 -14.38 2.35
CA VAL A 125 -8.13 -13.36 2.43
C VAL A 125 -8.76 -12.01 2.61
N PHE A 126 -8.48 -11.36 3.75
CA PHE A 126 -9.07 -10.08 4.11
C PHE A 126 -8.00 -9.09 4.54
N GLY A 127 -8.18 -7.82 4.17
CA GLY A 127 -7.32 -6.72 4.56
C GLY A 127 -5.84 -6.92 4.22
N PRO A 128 -5.48 -7.27 2.97
CA PRO A 128 -4.08 -7.43 2.59
C PRO A 128 -3.39 -6.07 2.56
N GLY A 129 -2.14 -6.01 3.05
CA GLY A 129 -1.40 -4.75 3.04
C GLY A 129 0.05 -4.86 3.49
N SER A 130 0.69 -3.71 3.63
CA SER A 130 2.10 -3.53 3.96
C SER A 130 3.03 -4.34 3.04
N PRO A 131 2.98 -4.11 1.71
CA PRO A 131 3.78 -4.87 0.77
C PRO A 131 5.26 -4.57 0.95
N SER A 132 6.10 -5.58 0.68
CA SER A 132 7.54 -5.45 0.53
C SER A 132 7.98 -6.34 -0.62
N PHE A 133 8.84 -5.85 -1.48
CA PHE A 133 9.26 -6.55 -2.70
C PHE A 133 10.68 -7.09 -2.56
N VAL A 134 10.86 -8.36 -2.83
CA VAL A 134 12.16 -9.04 -2.72
C VAL A 134 12.45 -9.86 -3.97
N PRO A 135 13.64 -9.74 -4.55
CA PRO A 135 14.06 -10.62 -5.64
C PRO A 135 14.61 -11.95 -5.11
N THR A 136 14.68 -12.93 -5.99
CA THR A 136 15.58 -14.08 -5.78
C THR A 136 17.05 -13.63 -5.84
N PRO A 137 18.01 -14.40 -5.29
CA PRO A 137 19.42 -14.04 -5.32
C PRO A 137 20.01 -13.82 -6.74
N ASP A 138 19.40 -14.43 -7.75
CA ASP A 138 19.76 -14.24 -9.17
C ASP A 138 18.91 -13.17 -9.88
N GLU A 139 18.04 -12.47 -9.14
CA GLU A 139 17.12 -11.41 -9.60
C GLU A 139 16.18 -11.78 -10.75
N LYS A 140 16.00 -13.10 -11.02
CA LYS A 140 15.10 -13.54 -12.08
C LYS A 140 13.64 -13.53 -11.70
N GLU A 141 13.37 -13.75 -10.42
CA GLU A 141 12.03 -13.79 -9.89
C GLU A 141 11.88 -12.75 -8.78
N TRP A 142 10.65 -12.22 -8.65
CA TRP A 142 10.31 -11.25 -7.64
C TRP A 142 9.11 -11.72 -6.84
N TYR A 143 9.13 -11.45 -5.57
CA TYR A 143 8.07 -11.81 -4.65
C TYR A 143 7.60 -10.58 -3.87
N MET A 144 6.33 -10.58 -3.54
CA MET A 144 5.72 -9.63 -2.62
C MET A 144 5.45 -10.33 -1.30
N LEU A 145 6.06 -9.84 -0.21
CA LEU A 145 5.72 -10.16 1.16
C LEU A 145 4.65 -9.16 1.61
N TYR A 146 3.56 -9.64 2.18
CA TYR A 146 2.47 -8.82 2.69
C TYR A 146 1.81 -9.51 3.88
N HIS A 147 0.93 -8.83 4.59
CA HIS A 147 0.09 -9.47 5.59
C HIS A 147 -1.37 -9.54 5.11
N ALA A 148 -2.12 -10.48 5.65
CA ALA A 148 -3.58 -10.55 5.52
C ALA A 148 -4.18 -11.35 6.66
N ARG A 149 -5.52 -11.24 6.84
CA ARG A 149 -6.32 -12.03 7.78
C ARG A 149 -7.02 -13.18 7.05
N LYS A 150 -7.39 -14.22 7.81
CA LYS A 150 -8.26 -15.32 7.34
C LYS A 150 -9.75 -15.03 7.54
N ILE A 151 -10.06 -14.08 8.39
CA ILE A 151 -11.42 -13.67 8.76
C ILE A 151 -11.56 -12.16 8.56
N PRO A 152 -12.76 -11.66 8.23
CA PRO A 152 -12.96 -10.24 7.92
C PRO A 152 -12.71 -9.32 9.12
N ASN A 153 -12.91 -9.81 10.36
CA ASN A 153 -12.66 -9.08 11.59
C ASN A 153 -11.90 -9.95 12.57
N ASP A 154 -11.17 -9.32 13.48
CA ASP A 154 -10.63 -10.03 14.62
C ASP A 154 -11.77 -10.54 15.51
N ALA A 155 -11.65 -11.75 16.02
CA ALA A 155 -12.62 -12.30 16.98
C ALA A 155 -12.63 -11.45 18.25
N PRO A 156 -13.78 -11.29 18.95
CA PRO A 156 -13.85 -10.55 20.19
C PRO A 156 -12.81 -11.05 21.19
N GLY A 157 -11.95 -10.15 21.68
CA GLY A 157 -10.88 -10.48 22.61
C GLY A 157 -9.62 -11.12 21.99
N ALA A 158 -9.60 -11.32 20.67
CA ALA A 158 -8.39 -11.75 19.97
C ALA A 158 -7.44 -10.55 19.75
N THR A 159 -6.16 -10.86 19.77
CA THR A 159 -5.14 -9.95 19.26
C THR A 159 -5.19 -9.93 17.73
N ASP A 160 -4.47 -9.00 17.11
CA ASP A 160 -4.36 -8.88 15.66
C ASP A 160 -4.13 -10.24 14.98
N SER A 161 -5.04 -10.64 14.09
CA SER A 161 -5.02 -11.92 13.36
C SER A 161 -4.26 -11.87 12.04
N ARG A 162 -3.53 -10.78 11.77
CA ARG A 162 -2.72 -10.64 10.56
C ARG A 162 -1.57 -11.64 10.55
N SER A 163 -1.40 -12.34 9.44
CA SER A 163 -0.29 -13.28 9.22
C SER A 163 0.54 -12.85 8.01
N PRO A 164 1.86 -13.05 8.02
CA PRO A 164 2.70 -12.79 6.85
C PRO A 164 2.39 -13.79 5.74
N ARG A 165 2.40 -13.30 4.50
CA ARG A 165 2.17 -14.08 3.29
C ARG A 165 3.19 -13.70 2.23
N LEU A 166 3.52 -14.64 1.38
CA LEU A 166 4.45 -14.44 0.26
C LEU A 166 3.74 -14.83 -1.03
N GLN A 167 3.92 -14.02 -2.07
CA GLN A 167 3.34 -14.25 -3.39
C GLN A 167 4.33 -13.84 -4.46
N LYS A 168 4.48 -14.67 -5.50
CA LYS A 168 5.26 -14.32 -6.68
C LYS A 168 4.56 -13.23 -7.47
N ILE A 169 5.29 -12.26 -7.96
CA ILE A 169 4.80 -11.26 -8.90
C ILE A 169 5.31 -11.56 -10.30
N SER A 170 4.60 -11.09 -11.30
CA SER A 170 5.01 -11.16 -12.70
C SER A 170 5.11 -9.75 -13.29
N TRP A 171 5.46 -9.66 -14.55
CA TRP A 171 5.59 -8.40 -15.29
C TRP A 171 4.69 -8.43 -16.50
N ASP A 172 4.00 -7.34 -16.77
CA ASP A 172 3.23 -7.19 -18.00
C ASP A 172 4.12 -6.84 -19.20
N ALA A 173 3.50 -6.69 -20.38
CA ALA A 173 4.21 -6.36 -21.62
C ALA A 173 4.92 -4.98 -21.58
N ASN A 174 4.51 -4.08 -20.69
CA ASN A 174 5.10 -2.76 -20.48
C ASN A 174 6.15 -2.75 -19.37
N GLY A 175 6.43 -3.90 -18.76
CA GLY A 175 7.35 -4.00 -17.63
C GLY A 175 6.77 -3.51 -16.30
N MET A 176 5.45 -3.39 -16.19
CA MET A 176 4.80 -3.06 -14.93
C MET A 176 4.59 -4.31 -14.08
N PRO A 177 4.76 -4.23 -12.75
CA PRO A 177 4.53 -5.36 -11.87
C PRO A 177 3.05 -5.75 -11.84
N VAL A 178 2.78 -7.05 -11.98
CA VAL A 178 1.45 -7.65 -11.85
C VAL A 178 1.42 -8.43 -10.55
N LEU A 179 0.71 -7.90 -9.56
CA LEU A 179 0.62 -8.51 -8.23
C LEU A 179 -0.30 -9.74 -8.22
N GLY A 180 -1.26 -9.81 -9.16
CA GLY A 180 -2.29 -10.84 -9.16
C GLY A 180 -3.34 -10.62 -8.06
N LYS A 181 -4.04 -11.69 -7.70
CA LYS A 181 -4.97 -11.70 -6.57
C LYS A 181 -4.31 -12.36 -5.35
N PRO A 182 -4.70 -11.97 -4.11
CA PRO A 182 -4.19 -12.63 -2.92
C PRO A 182 -4.43 -14.14 -2.95
N CYS A 183 -3.38 -14.91 -2.71
CA CYS A 183 -3.48 -16.36 -2.70
C CYS A 183 -4.04 -16.87 -1.36
N LYS A 184 -4.84 -17.95 -1.46
CA LYS A 184 -5.27 -18.73 -0.29
C LYS A 184 -4.05 -19.23 0.49
N GLU A 185 -4.16 -19.28 1.81
CA GLU A 185 -3.11 -19.85 2.66
C GLU A 185 -2.83 -21.32 2.29
N GLY A 186 -1.55 -21.67 2.28
CA GLY A 186 -1.09 -23.00 1.88
C GLY A 186 -0.95 -23.20 0.37
N THR A 187 -1.25 -22.17 -0.45
CA THR A 187 -0.95 -22.21 -1.88
C THR A 187 0.57 -22.31 -2.08
N GLN A 188 1.00 -23.33 -2.83
CA GLN A 188 2.42 -23.47 -3.16
C GLN A 188 2.84 -22.40 -4.17
N ILE A 189 3.91 -21.70 -3.84
CA ILE A 189 4.55 -20.74 -4.75
C ILE A 189 5.39 -21.55 -5.75
N LYS A 190 5.05 -21.45 -7.01
CA LYS A 190 5.76 -22.13 -8.12
C LYS A 190 6.59 -21.13 -8.91
#